data_3bea0f5626d19d2ff2d1588cf592cc7e
#
_entry.id   3bea0f5626d19d2ff2d1588cf592cc7e
#
_cell.length_a   1.000
_cell.length_b   1.000
_cell.length_c   1.000
_cell.angle_alpha   90.00
_cell.angle_beta   90.00
_cell.angle_gamma   90.00
#
_symmetry.space_group_name_H-M   'P 1'
#
loop_
_entity.id
_entity.type
_entity.pdbx_description
1 polymer ?
#
loop_
_entity_poly.entity_id
_entity_poly.type
_entity_poly.pdbx_seq_one_letter_code
_entity_poly.pdbx_strand_id
1 'polypeptide(L)'
;MTLYKIALITIITTTVVSCKPKFDVPDPDKGNVDVSNYVAIGSSMTAGYSNGGLYFIAQQNSYANLLAEQLKLVGGGEFKIPYVSESSIGIGNTNNAPSILGDRTDCLGAVSLGPIKIAPQGDLSIFSSNVYNSQGPFNNMGVPDVKVTDMDINGYSNSFYSRMASSPSSSILSDAIGKNPSFFTVMLGLNDVLNYALKGAASESITPINGSINNGFEASINNVIDKLTANGAKGVIANIPSIKSMAYFNTIAYNALKLDSVTTANLNLYYGALSAPFSFTVGNNGFIIQDASQFLGFRQAQPDELILLNVPLDSIKCYKWGSLIPIPNKYVLTSDEINLIEDAISNYNSIIKNIANSKGLGFVDANALFSKIKTGYMYNGVSVNAAFVSGGAYSLDGLNLTPRGNALLANEFIKAINSTYNSSIPEIIATKYSGVIFP
;
A
#
# COMPACT_ATOMS: atom_id res chain seq x y z
N MET A 1 -21.27 38.45 81.45
CA MET A 1 -20.05 37.61 81.53
C MET A 1 -20.09 36.56 80.42
N THR A 2 -19.53 36.90 79.30
CA THR A 2 -19.61 36.13 77.99
C THR A 2 -18.22 35.63 77.62
N LEU A 3 -18.01 34.31 77.75
CA LEU A 3 -16.75 33.64 77.38
C LEU A 3 -16.71 33.43 75.88
N TYR A 4 -15.73 34.05 75.20
CA TYR A 4 -15.41 33.78 73.80
C TYR A 4 -14.52 32.54 73.73
N LYS A 5 -15.00 31.49 73.04
CA LYS A 5 -14.17 30.34 72.67
C LYS A 5 -13.47 30.66 71.34
N ILE A 6 -12.17 30.78 71.34
CA ILE A 6 -11.30 30.90 70.19
C ILE A 6 -11.05 29.48 69.68
N ALA A 7 -11.59 29.16 68.48
CA ALA A 7 -11.27 27.90 67.77
C ALA A 7 -10.04 28.14 66.90
N LEU A 8 -8.94 27.49 67.25
CA LEU A 8 -7.70 27.49 66.44
C LEU A 8 -7.86 26.49 65.31
N ILE A 9 -8.04 26.98 64.10
CA ILE A 9 -8.05 26.11 62.88
C ILE A 9 -6.62 25.96 62.40
N THR A 10 -6.01 24.79 62.65
CA THR A 10 -4.71 24.42 62.12
C THR A 10 -4.88 23.93 60.67
N ILE A 11 -4.50 24.75 59.71
CA ILE A 11 -4.46 24.35 58.27
C ILE A 11 -3.20 23.51 58.06
N ILE A 12 -3.37 22.20 57.92
CA ILE A 12 -2.30 21.31 57.45
C ILE A 12 -2.18 21.43 55.96
N THR A 13 -1.20 22.16 55.48
CA THR A 13 -0.79 22.20 54.06
C THR A 13 -0.01 20.94 53.72
N THR A 14 -0.69 19.94 53.17
CA THR A 14 -0.03 18.79 52.55
C THR A 14 0.59 19.21 51.23
N THR A 15 1.90 19.43 51.24
CA THR A 15 2.69 19.56 50.03
C THR A 15 2.71 18.23 49.33
N VAL A 16 1.91 18.08 48.24
CA VAL A 16 2.00 16.95 47.33
C VAL A 16 3.29 17.11 46.52
N VAL A 17 4.37 16.49 47.00
CA VAL A 17 5.58 16.32 46.19
C VAL A 17 5.26 15.34 45.07
N SER A 18 4.83 15.85 43.95
CA SER A 18 4.69 15.05 42.72
C SER A 18 6.09 14.70 42.21
N CYS A 19 6.62 13.57 42.65
CA CYS A 19 7.75 12.95 41.96
C CYS A 19 7.30 12.56 40.59
N LYS A 20 7.70 13.34 39.56
CA LYS A 20 7.65 12.86 38.17
C LYS A 20 8.69 11.72 38.09
N PRO A 21 8.29 10.47 37.89
CA PRO A 21 9.27 9.43 37.65
C PRO A 21 10.08 9.81 36.40
N LYS A 22 11.39 10.00 36.57
CA LYS A 22 12.31 10.02 35.44
C LYS A 22 12.40 8.58 34.95
N PHE A 23 11.73 8.26 33.86
CA PHE A 23 12.04 7.06 33.12
C PHE A 23 13.34 7.35 32.36
N ASP A 24 14.42 6.75 32.77
CA ASP A 24 15.64 6.71 31.97
C ASP A 24 15.30 5.82 30.76
N VAL A 25 14.89 6.44 29.68
CA VAL A 25 14.77 5.77 28.37
C VAL A 25 16.21 5.57 27.90
N PRO A 26 16.66 4.33 27.70
CA PRO A 26 18.01 4.09 27.17
C PRO A 26 18.21 4.84 25.85
N ASP A 27 19.41 5.36 25.64
CA ASP A 27 19.74 5.99 24.38
C ASP A 27 19.52 4.99 23.21
N PRO A 28 19.00 5.44 22.08
CA PRO A 28 18.86 4.59 20.90
C PRO A 28 20.21 4.00 20.46
N ASP A 29 20.22 2.71 20.14
CA ASP A 29 21.41 2.01 19.67
C ASP A 29 21.12 1.22 18.40
N LYS A 30 22.10 1.22 17.49
CA LYS A 30 22.04 0.45 16.23
C LYS A 30 22.23 -1.05 16.42
N GLY A 31 22.72 -1.50 17.59
CA GLY A 31 23.06 -2.90 17.84
C GLY A 31 24.19 -3.41 16.94
N ASN A 32 24.00 -4.60 16.39
CA ASN A 32 25.01 -5.31 15.60
C ASN A 32 24.92 -5.03 14.08
N VAL A 33 24.37 -3.87 13.69
CA VAL A 33 24.21 -3.50 12.27
C VAL A 33 24.79 -2.13 11.97
N ASP A 34 25.43 -2.00 10.80
CA ASP A 34 25.86 -0.71 10.28
C ASP A 34 24.75 -0.11 9.39
N VAL A 35 24.12 0.94 9.88
CA VAL A 35 23.03 1.66 9.18
C VAL A 35 23.50 2.95 8.50
N SER A 36 24.83 3.19 8.44
CA SER A 36 25.40 4.44 7.94
C SER A 36 25.11 4.72 6.47
N ASN A 37 24.89 3.68 5.66
CA ASN A 37 24.50 3.81 4.26
C ASN A 37 23.30 2.91 3.95
N TYR A 38 22.13 3.40 4.29
CA TYR A 38 20.85 2.72 4.07
C TYR A 38 20.36 2.93 2.64
N VAL A 39 19.94 1.85 1.98
CA VAL A 39 19.26 1.84 0.67
C VAL A 39 17.94 1.10 0.75
N ALA A 40 16.87 1.72 0.26
CA ALA A 40 15.54 1.11 0.19
C ALA A 40 15.23 0.68 -1.26
N ILE A 41 14.85 -0.57 -1.44
CA ILE A 41 14.52 -1.17 -2.74
C ILE A 41 13.08 -1.65 -2.71
N GLY A 42 12.32 -1.30 -3.74
CA GLY A 42 10.93 -1.71 -3.81
C GLY A 42 10.14 -1.02 -4.92
N SER A 43 8.82 -1.10 -4.81
CA SER A 43 7.92 -0.52 -5.80
C SER A 43 7.22 0.75 -5.28
N SER A 44 5.97 0.95 -5.60
CA SER A 44 5.16 2.15 -5.33
C SER A 44 5.22 2.62 -3.88
N MET A 45 5.06 1.72 -2.90
CA MET A 45 5.10 2.09 -1.48
C MET A 45 6.49 2.58 -1.04
N THR A 46 7.57 1.97 -1.56
CA THR A 46 8.95 2.40 -1.29
C THR A 46 9.23 3.77 -1.92
N ALA A 47 8.74 4.00 -3.15
CA ALA A 47 8.86 5.28 -3.83
C ALA A 47 8.13 6.43 -3.14
N GLY A 48 7.13 6.13 -2.30
CA GLY A 48 6.23 7.12 -1.73
C GLY A 48 5.08 7.49 -2.68
N TYR A 49 4.65 6.54 -3.51
CA TYR A 49 3.45 6.72 -4.35
C TYR A 49 2.20 6.65 -3.47
N SER A 50 1.29 7.60 -3.64
CA SER A 50 0.07 7.70 -2.84
C SER A 50 -1.02 8.46 -3.60
N ASN A 51 -2.29 8.25 -3.28
CA ASN A 51 -3.42 8.91 -3.94
C ASN A 51 -3.44 8.75 -5.48
N GLY A 52 -2.83 7.69 -5.99
CA GLY A 52 -2.73 7.41 -7.42
C GLY A 52 -1.66 8.25 -8.14
N GLY A 53 -0.62 8.73 -7.44
CA GLY A 53 0.50 9.44 -8.03
C GLY A 53 1.73 9.58 -7.15
N LEU A 54 2.86 9.93 -7.79
CA LEU A 54 4.10 10.32 -7.13
C LEU A 54 4.15 11.83 -7.01
N TYR A 55 4.29 12.36 -5.80
CA TYR A 55 4.40 13.79 -5.49
C TYR A 55 5.21 14.02 -4.23
N PHE A 56 5.73 15.23 -4.05
CA PHE A 56 6.74 15.57 -3.04
C PHE A 56 6.36 15.13 -1.62
N ILE A 57 5.19 15.54 -1.14
CA ILE A 57 4.74 15.24 0.23
C ILE A 57 4.54 13.73 0.45
N ALA A 58 4.08 12.99 -0.56
CA ALA A 58 3.95 11.53 -0.46
C ALA A 58 5.32 10.85 -0.36
N GLN A 59 6.30 11.31 -1.13
CA GLN A 59 7.68 10.82 -1.05
C GLN A 59 8.31 11.07 0.32
N GLN A 60 8.07 12.25 0.91
CA GLN A 60 8.51 12.57 2.28
C GLN A 60 7.90 11.66 3.34
N ASN A 61 6.68 11.18 3.12
CA ASN A 61 5.96 10.31 4.03
C ASN A 61 6.00 8.83 3.64
N SER A 62 6.89 8.43 2.72
CA SER A 62 7.12 7.00 2.44
C SER A 62 7.68 6.27 3.65
N TYR A 63 7.33 4.99 3.83
CA TYR A 63 7.88 4.21 4.94
C TYR A 63 9.41 4.19 4.93
N ALA A 64 10.02 4.18 3.74
CA ALA A 64 11.46 4.16 3.56
C ALA A 64 12.13 5.44 4.09
N ASN A 65 11.53 6.61 3.82
CA ASN A 65 12.02 7.87 4.37
C ASN A 65 11.79 7.96 5.88
N LEU A 66 10.60 7.57 6.35
CA LEU A 66 10.28 7.57 7.78
C LEU A 66 11.22 6.64 8.57
N LEU A 67 11.56 5.49 8.01
CA LEU A 67 12.58 4.61 8.57
C LEU A 67 13.97 5.28 8.58
N ALA A 68 14.36 5.90 7.47
CA ALA A 68 15.65 6.60 7.38
C ALA A 68 15.80 7.67 8.46
N GLU A 69 14.74 8.44 8.75
CA GLU A 69 14.75 9.44 9.83
C GLU A 69 14.95 8.80 11.22
N GLN A 70 14.41 7.59 11.47
CA GLN A 70 14.67 6.85 12.71
C GLN A 70 16.10 6.29 12.75
N LEU A 71 16.62 5.80 11.62
CA LEU A 71 18.00 5.31 11.54
C LEU A 71 19.03 6.41 11.83
N LYS A 72 18.75 7.68 11.51
CA LYS A 72 19.61 8.83 11.85
C LYS A 72 19.87 8.94 13.36
N LEU A 73 18.91 8.53 14.19
CA LEU A 73 19.03 8.57 15.65
C LEU A 73 20.11 7.60 16.19
N VAL A 74 20.49 6.63 15.38
CA VAL A 74 21.47 5.57 15.71
C VAL A 74 22.68 5.56 14.75
N GLY A 75 22.98 6.69 14.10
CA GLY A 75 24.13 6.86 13.23
C GLY A 75 23.87 6.57 11.75
N GLY A 76 22.62 6.53 11.32
CA GLY A 76 22.25 6.50 9.90
C GLY A 76 22.71 7.77 9.16
N GLY A 77 23.19 7.58 7.93
CA GLY A 77 23.68 8.66 7.07
C GLY A 77 22.55 9.38 6.31
N GLU A 78 22.95 10.13 5.29
CA GLU A 78 22.03 10.81 4.39
C GLU A 78 21.20 9.78 3.60
N PHE A 79 19.89 10.03 3.46
CA PHE A 79 18.99 9.21 2.66
C PHE A 79 18.41 10.06 1.50
N LYS A 80 19.05 9.95 0.33
CA LYS A 80 18.66 10.70 -0.87
C LYS A 80 17.48 10.07 -1.58
N ILE A 81 16.45 10.88 -1.82
CA ILE A 81 15.23 10.52 -2.52
C ILE A 81 15.19 11.27 -3.86
N PRO A 82 14.79 10.63 -4.97
CA PRO A 82 14.56 11.34 -6.23
C PRO A 82 13.25 12.14 -6.15
N TYR A 83 13.26 13.24 -5.41
CA TYR A 83 12.07 14.05 -5.22
C TYR A 83 11.55 14.63 -6.54
N VAL A 84 10.24 14.66 -6.68
CA VAL A 84 9.60 15.61 -7.61
C VAL A 84 9.59 16.98 -6.98
N SER A 85 9.48 18.03 -7.81
CA SER A 85 9.44 19.40 -7.30
C SER A 85 8.29 19.60 -6.30
N GLU A 86 8.53 20.34 -5.24
CA GLU A 86 7.50 20.71 -4.26
C GLU A 86 6.33 21.48 -4.90
N SER A 87 6.61 22.23 -5.98
CA SER A 87 5.59 22.97 -6.74
C SER A 87 4.80 22.09 -7.71
N SER A 88 5.22 20.82 -7.93
CA SER A 88 4.55 19.91 -8.84
C SER A 88 3.30 19.30 -8.21
N ILE A 89 2.23 19.20 -8.98
CA ILE A 89 1.02 18.47 -8.58
C ILE A 89 1.22 16.95 -8.55
N GLY A 90 2.35 16.44 -9.09
CA GLY A 90 2.65 15.01 -9.17
C GLY A 90 2.08 14.32 -10.42
N ILE A 91 2.37 13.02 -10.56
CA ILE A 91 2.00 12.21 -11.72
C ILE A 91 1.77 10.75 -11.33
N GLY A 92 0.75 10.14 -11.93
CA GLY A 92 0.44 8.71 -11.82
C GLY A 92 0.96 7.88 -13.01
N ASN A 93 0.86 6.54 -12.90
CA ASN A 93 1.35 5.58 -13.90
C ASN A 93 0.73 5.76 -15.29
N THR A 94 -0.52 6.26 -15.36
CA THR A 94 -1.24 6.53 -16.62
C THR A 94 -1.25 8.01 -16.96
N ASN A 95 -0.23 8.76 -16.53
CA ASN A 95 -0.11 10.21 -16.69
C ASN A 95 -1.25 11.01 -16.05
N ASN A 96 -2.06 10.40 -15.21
CA ASN A 96 -3.11 11.08 -14.46
C ASN A 96 -2.51 11.89 -13.31
N ALA A 97 -3.19 12.98 -12.92
CA ALA A 97 -2.89 13.65 -11.66
C ALA A 97 -3.24 12.78 -10.45
N PRO A 98 -2.59 12.97 -9.29
CA PRO A 98 -3.04 12.41 -8.02
C PRO A 98 -4.48 12.82 -7.69
N SER A 99 -5.10 12.08 -6.79
CA SER A 99 -6.46 12.36 -6.31
C SER A 99 -6.44 13.15 -5.00
N ILE A 100 -7.46 13.98 -4.80
CA ILE A 100 -7.82 14.60 -3.53
C ILE A 100 -9.24 14.17 -3.16
N LEU A 101 -9.60 14.34 -1.90
CA LEU A 101 -10.99 14.18 -1.48
C LEU A 101 -11.76 15.48 -1.78
N GLY A 102 -12.83 15.38 -2.53
CA GLY A 102 -13.64 16.53 -2.92
C GLY A 102 -15.03 16.13 -3.35
N ASP A 103 -15.83 17.12 -3.72
CA ASP A 103 -17.22 16.92 -4.16
C ASP A 103 -17.24 16.23 -5.53
N ARG A 104 -17.94 15.10 -5.58
CA ARG A 104 -18.24 14.35 -6.79
C ARG A 104 -19.74 14.38 -7.04
N THR A 105 -20.13 14.87 -8.21
CA THR A 105 -21.52 14.81 -8.67
C THR A 105 -21.73 13.55 -9.50
N ASP A 106 -22.70 12.75 -9.14
CA ASP A 106 -23.07 11.55 -9.88
C ASP A 106 -24.04 11.85 -11.05
N CYS A 107 -24.34 10.81 -11.83
CA CYS A 107 -25.22 10.91 -13.00
C CYS A 107 -26.68 11.28 -12.70
N LEU A 108 -27.09 11.33 -11.44
CA LEU A 108 -28.42 11.80 -10.99
C LEU A 108 -28.37 13.21 -10.38
N GLY A 109 -27.18 13.85 -10.39
CA GLY A 109 -26.98 15.18 -9.82
C GLY A 109 -26.75 15.20 -8.31
N ALA A 110 -26.64 14.03 -7.64
CA ALA A 110 -26.34 13.98 -6.22
C ALA A 110 -24.86 14.21 -5.96
N VAL A 111 -24.57 15.11 -5.00
CA VAL A 111 -23.20 15.45 -4.60
C VAL A 111 -22.80 14.60 -3.39
N SER A 112 -21.60 14.05 -3.43
CA SER A 112 -21.00 13.31 -2.31
C SER A 112 -19.48 13.46 -2.31
N LEU A 113 -18.87 13.37 -1.12
CA LEU A 113 -17.41 13.34 -1.02
C LEU A 113 -16.85 12.04 -1.59
N GLY A 114 -15.83 12.18 -2.42
CA GLY A 114 -15.11 11.05 -3.02
C GLY A 114 -13.78 11.47 -3.63
N PRO A 115 -12.97 10.51 -4.08
CA PRO A 115 -11.74 10.83 -4.80
C PRO A 115 -12.05 11.54 -6.13
N ILE A 116 -11.46 12.71 -6.31
CA ILE A 116 -11.45 13.45 -7.56
C ILE A 116 -10.01 13.75 -7.97
N LYS A 117 -9.73 13.84 -9.27
CA LYS A 117 -8.40 14.21 -9.74
C LYS A 117 -8.16 15.70 -9.49
N ILE A 118 -6.98 16.04 -8.94
CA ILE A 118 -6.59 17.43 -8.70
C ILE A 118 -6.49 18.24 -9.99
N ALA A 119 -6.22 17.57 -11.11
CA ALA A 119 -6.19 18.11 -12.47
C ALA A 119 -6.52 16.98 -13.47
N PRO A 120 -6.91 17.32 -14.72
CA PRO A 120 -7.18 16.31 -15.75
C PRO A 120 -5.96 15.43 -16.08
N GLN A 121 -4.75 15.99 -15.95
CA GLN A 121 -3.49 15.32 -16.25
C GLN A 121 -2.45 15.63 -15.18
N GLY A 122 -1.55 14.69 -14.91
CA GLY A 122 -0.39 14.89 -14.05
C GLY A 122 0.68 15.76 -14.69
N ASP A 123 1.65 16.14 -13.91
CA ASP A 123 2.77 16.95 -14.36
C ASP A 123 3.80 16.12 -15.16
N LEU A 124 3.65 16.11 -16.48
CA LEU A 124 4.54 15.41 -17.40
C LEU A 124 5.99 15.91 -17.36
N SER A 125 6.22 17.15 -16.86
CA SER A 125 7.59 17.69 -16.77
C SER A 125 8.49 16.87 -15.84
N ILE A 126 7.90 16.10 -14.92
CA ILE A 126 8.61 15.16 -14.05
C ILE A 126 9.45 14.15 -14.84
N PHE A 127 9.00 13.77 -16.04
CA PHE A 127 9.70 12.84 -16.91
C PHE A 127 10.54 13.50 -18.02
N SER A 128 10.60 14.83 -18.07
CA SER A 128 11.30 15.57 -19.13
C SER A 128 12.82 15.55 -18.99
N SER A 129 13.34 15.27 -17.79
CA SER A 129 14.79 15.26 -17.52
C SER A 129 15.17 14.20 -16.49
N ASN A 130 16.38 13.66 -16.65
CA ASN A 130 16.98 12.81 -15.65
C ASN A 130 17.60 13.67 -14.53
N VAL A 131 17.26 13.38 -13.28
CA VAL A 131 17.70 14.13 -12.09
C VAL A 131 18.93 13.52 -11.40
N TYR A 132 19.48 12.41 -11.91
CA TYR A 132 20.60 11.71 -11.29
C TYR A 132 21.84 12.59 -11.14
N ASN A 133 22.22 13.30 -12.20
CA ASN A 133 23.44 14.13 -12.18
C ASN A 133 23.35 15.33 -11.24
N SER A 134 22.15 15.80 -10.94
CA SER A 134 21.93 16.99 -10.06
C SER A 134 21.64 16.61 -8.61
N GLN A 135 21.00 15.46 -8.37
CA GLN A 135 20.49 15.07 -7.05
C GLN A 135 21.01 13.71 -6.57
N GLY A 136 21.43 12.83 -7.48
CA GLY A 136 21.88 11.46 -7.17
C GLY A 136 23.28 11.40 -6.55
N PRO A 137 23.80 10.20 -6.33
CA PRO A 137 23.11 8.92 -6.41
C PRO A 137 22.08 8.75 -5.28
N PHE A 138 20.98 8.03 -5.58
CA PHE A 138 19.84 7.92 -4.67
C PHE A 138 19.93 6.72 -3.73
N ASN A 139 19.37 6.89 -2.52
CA ASN A 139 19.22 5.83 -1.53
C ASN A 139 17.82 5.19 -1.60
N ASN A 140 16.80 5.97 -2.00
CA ASN A 140 15.48 5.41 -2.29
C ASN A 140 15.43 4.96 -3.74
N MET A 141 15.49 3.64 -3.94
CA MET A 141 15.38 2.94 -5.23
C MET A 141 13.99 2.31 -5.38
N GLY A 142 12.97 2.93 -4.80
CA GLY A 142 11.58 2.62 -5.07
C GLY A 142 11.16 3.11 -6.44
N VAL A 143 10.66 2.20 -7.28
CA VAL A 143 10.17 2.51 -8.64
C VAL A 143 8.72 2.09 -8.75
N PRO A 144 7.77 3.02 -8.96
CA PRO A 144 6.38 2.65 -9.15
C PRO A 144 6.19 1.59 -10.23
N ASP A 145 5.31 0.63 -9.96
CA ASP A 145 4.87 -0.43 -10.88
C ASP A 145 5.88 -1.54 -11.20
N VAL A 146 7.08 -1.49 -10.60
CA VAL A 146 8.14 -2.46 -10.85
C VAL A 146 7.77 -3.84 -10.27
N LYS A 147 8.03 -4.90 -11.03
CA LYS A 147 8.01 -6.30 -10.60
C LYS A 147 9.42 -6.72 -10.11
N VAL A 148 9.50 -7.84 -9.40
CA VAL A 148 10.81 -8.38 -9.01
C VAL A 148 11.66 -8.76 -10.24
N THR A 149 11.01 -9.21 -11.29
CA THR A 149 11.65 -9.59 -12.56
C THR A 149 12.25 -8.42 -13.33
N ASP A 150 11.85 -7.18 -13.02
CA ASP A 150 12.33 -5.98 -13.71
C ASP A 150 13.61 -5.41 -13.10
N MET A 151 13.95 -5.82 -11.88
CA MET A 151 14.99 -5.17 -11.06
C MET A 151 16.36 -5.18 -11.70
N ASP A 152 16.71 -6.21 -12.45
CA ASP A 152 18.05 -6.39 -13.05
C ASP A 152 18.01 -6.32 -14.58
N ILE A 153 17.04 -5.64 -15.15
CA ILE A 153 16.98 -5.38 -16.59
C ILE A 153 17.77 -4.13 -16.93
N ASN A 154 18.85 -4.29 -17.70
CA ASN A 154 19.64 -3.18 -18.18
C ASN A 154 18.81 -2.30 -19.14
N GLY A 155 18.82 -0.99 -18.89
CA GLY A 155 18.02 -0.04 -19.66
C GLY A 155 16.51 -0.21 -19.49
N TYR A 156 16.08 -0.64 -18.29
CA TYR A 156 14.66 -0.85 -18.00
C TYR A 156 13.79 0.36 -18.32
N SER A 157 12.83 0.16 -19.22
CA SER A 157 11.96 1.22 -19.77
C SER A 157 10.78 1.50 -18.84
N ASN A 158 11.00 2.30 -17.81
CA ASN A 158 9.99 2.81 -16.90
C ASN A 158 10.26 4.29 -16.65
N SER A 159 9.30 5.17 -16.90
CA SER A 159 9.49 6.63 -16.80
C SER A 159 9.93 7.09 -15.41
N PHE A 160 9.42 6.44 -14.34
CA PHE A 160 9.84 6.75 -12.96
C PHE A 160 11.29 6.31 -12.69
N TYR A 161 11.76 5.21 -13.31
CA TYR A 161 13.16 4.83 -13.19
C TYR A 161 14.04 5.68 -14.11
N SER A 162 13.67 5.90 -15.36
CA SER A 162 14.46 6.65 -16.35
C SER A 162 14.85 8.05 -15.86
N ARG A 163 13.97 8.70 -15.07
CA ARG A 163 14.26 10.04 -14.51
C ARG A 163 15.36 10.04 -13.43
N MET A 164 15.66 8.89 -12.83
CA MET A 164 16.61 8.75 -11.73
C MET A 164 17.75 7.76 -12.00
N ALA A 165 17.76 7.12 -13.16
CA ALA A 165 18.77 6.15 -13.57
C ALA A 165 20.15 6.80 -13.71
N SER A 166 21.22 6.12 -13.28
CA SER A 166 22.60 6.60 -13.40
C SER A 166 23.07 6.69 -14.85
N SER A 167 22.52 5.83 -15.69
CA SER A 167 22.75 5.83 -17.14
C SER A 167 21.57 5.20 -17.89
N PRO A 168 21.46 5.43 -19.22
CA PRO A 168 20.42 4.78 -20.04
C PRO A 168 20.53 3.25 -20.10
N SER A 169 21.68 2.68 -19.71
CA SER A 169 21.94 1.23 -19.68
C SER A 169 22.02 0.64 -18.29
N SER A 170 21.79 1.42 -17.22
CA SER A 170 21.76 0.88 -15.86
C SER A 170 20.49 0.08 -15.59
N SER A 171 20.54 -0.78 -14.56
CA SER A 171 19.37 -1.41 -13.97
C SER A 171 19.10 -0.81 -12.59
N ILE A 172 17.86 -0.95 -12.09
CA ILE A 172 17.49 -0.49 -10.75
C ILE A 172 18.42 -1.11 -9.71
N LEU A 173 18.68 -2.41 -9.85
CA LEU A 173 19.57 -3.14 -8.95
C LEU A 173 21.01 -2.69 -9.04
N SER A 174 21.53 -2.42 -10.26
CA SER A 174 22.91 -1.92 -10.41
C SER A 174 23.11 -0.54 -9.78
N ASP A 175 22.12 0.35 -9.88
CA ASP A 175 22.16 1.67 -9.25
C ASP A 175 22.07 1.57 -7.73
N ALA A 176 21.25 0.66 -7.20
CA ALA A 176 21.17 0.38 -5.77
C ALA A 176 22.50 -0.13 -5.20
N ILE A 177 23.14 -1.09 -5.88
CA ILE A 177 24.44 -1.66 -5.50
C ILE A 177 25.56 -0.60 -5.63
N GLY A 178 25.49 0.26 -6.65
CA GLY A 178 26.42 1.36 -6.85
C GLY A 178 26.48 2.35 -5.68
N LYS A 179 25.46 2.36 -4.81
CA LYS A 179 25.49 3.10 -3.54
C LYS A 179 26.39 2.45 -2.47
N ASN A 180 26.86 1.22 -2.67
CA ASN A 180 27.61 0.45 -1.66
C ASN A 180 26.89 0.39 -0.31
N PRO A 181 25.64 -0.12 -0.26
CA PRO A 181 24.85 -0.12 0.97
C PRO A 181 25.56 -0.91 2.08
N SER A 182 25.56 -0.38 3.31
CA SER A 182 25.87 -1.14 4.53
C SER A 182 24.59 -1.81 5.08
N PHE A 183 23.45 -1.18 4.81
CA PHE A 183 22.12 -1.65 5.20
C PHE A 183 21.09 -1.46 4.09
N PHE A 184 20.17 -2.39 3.95
CA PHE A 184 19.09 -2.29 2.95
C PHE A 184 17.74 -2.76 3.48
N THR A 185 16.66 -2.27 2.86
CA THR A 185 15.33 -2.86 2.94
C THR A 185 14.84 -3.26 1.57
N VAL A 186 14.13 -4.40 1.49
CA VAL A 186 13.49 -4.87 0.25
C VAL A 186 12.01 -5.11 0.50
N MET A 187 11.16 -4.46 -0.31
CA MET A 187 9.72 -4.71 -0.36
C MET A 187 9.29 -4.81 -1.83
N LEU A 188 9.35 -6.02 -2.37
CA LEU A 188 9.09 -6.36 -3.77
C LEU A 188 8.12 -7.53 -3.88
N GLY A 189 7.51 -7.70 -5.04
CA GLY A 189 6.70 -8.85 -5.40
C GLY A 189 5.19 -8.58 -5.46
N LEU A 190 4.70 -7.47 -4.89
CA LEU A 190 3.27 -7.16 -4.96
C LEU A 190 2.82 -6.95 -6.41
N ASN A 191 3.59 -6.24 -7.24
CA ASN A 191 3.24 -5.98 -8.64
C ASN A 191 3.33 -7.23 -9.52
N ASP A 192 4.01 -8.27 -9.06
CA ASP A 192 4.08 -9.57 -9.73
C ASP A 192 2.71 -10.29 -9.80
N VAL A 193 1.76 -9.87 -8.96
CA VAL A 193 0.35 -10.32 -8.95
C VAL A 193 -0.64 -9.17 -9.16
N LEU A 194 -0.32 -7.95 -8.71
CA LEU A 194 -1.26 -6.83 -8.62
C LEU A 194 -1.73 -6.36 -10.01
N ASN A 195 -0.84 -6.33 -11.01
CA ASN A 195 -1.20 -5.92 -12.37
C ASN A 195 -2.25 -6.85 -13.01
N TYR A 196 -2.14 -8.16 -12.74
CA TYR A 196 -3.17 -9.14 -13.11
C TYR A 196 -4.50 -8.84 -12.39
N ALA A 197 -4.45 -8.62 -11.08
CA ALA A 197 -5.64 -8.36 -10.27
C ALA A 197 -6.37 -7.07 -10.65
N LEU A 198 -5.65 -5.97 -10.91
CA LEU A 198 -6.22 -4.67 -11.24
C LEU A 198 -6.96 -4.62 -12.58
N LYS A 199 -6.72 -5.60 -13.44
CA LYS A 199 -7.35 -5.72 -14.77
C LYS A 199 -8.40 -6.84 -14.84
N GLY A 200 -8.84 -7.34 -13.68
CA GLY A 200 -9.81 -8.44 -13.63
C GLY A 200 -9.31 -9.66 -14.42
N ALA A 201 -8.04 -10.00 -14.26
CA ALA A 201 -7.38 -11.11 -14.95
C ALA A 201 -7.40 -11.06 -16.51
N ALA A 202 -7.81 -9.95 -17.11
CA ALA A 202 -8.15 -9.91 -18.52
C ALA A 202 -6.94 -9.73 -19.47
N SER A 203 -5.79 -9.21 -19.00
CA SER A 203 -4.72 -8.77 -19.92
C SER A 203 -3.29 -8.87 -19.41
N GLU A 204 -3.09 -9.29 -18.19
CA GLU A 204 -1.76 -9.46 -17.58
C GLU A 204 -1.59 -10.89 -17.09
N SER A 205 -0.39 -11.27 -16.72
CA SER A 205 -0.10 -12.56 -16.11
C SER A 205 0.57 -12.39 -14.76
N ILE A 206 0.32 -13.32 -13.86
CA ILE A 206 1.07 -13.48 -12.62
C ILE A 206 2.48 -13.94 -12.99
N THR A 207 3.50 -13.35 -12.37
CA THR A 207 4.89 -13.78 -12.57
C THR A 207 5.04 -15.26 -12.14
N PRO A 208 5.57 -16.16 -12.99
CA PRO A 208 5.73 -17.55 -12.61
C PRO A 208 6.72 -17.70 -11.45
N ILE A 209 6.49 -18.67 -10.57
CA ILE A 209 7.38 -18.97 -9.45
C ILE A 209 8.76 -19.36 -9.96
N ASN A 210 8.78 -20.32 -10.89
CA ASN A 210 9.99 -20.85 -11.50
C ASN A 210 10.33 -20.07 -12.78
N GLY A 211 11.61 -20.04 -13.13
CA GLY A 211 12.12 -19.40 -14.34
C GLY A 211 13.54 -18.92 -14.12
N SER A 212 14.13 -18.35 -15.19
CA SER A 212 15.42 -17.65 -15.07
C SER A 212 15.28 -16.30 -14.40
N ILE A 213 16.39 -15.67 -14.05
CA ILE A 213 16.45 -14.25 -13.65
C ILE A 213 15.72 -13.41 -14.71
N ASN A 214 14.92 -12.44 -14.27
CA ASN A 214 14.06 -11.56 -15.07
C ASN A 214 12.82 -12.25 -15.68
N ASN A 215 12.59 -13.55 -15.41
CA ASN A 215 11.40 -14.27 -15.88
C ASN A 215 10.66 -14.99 -14.76
N GLY A 216 11.36 -15.57 -13.77
CA GLY A 216 10.78 -16.26 -12.62
C GLY A 216 10.98 -15.48 -11.33
N PHE A 217 9.99 -15.54 -10.44
CA PHE A 217 10.00 -14.82 -9.15
C PHE A 217 11.19 -15.26 -8.28
N GLU A 218 11.33 -16.58 -8.06
CA GLU A 218 12.35 -17.14 -7.15
C GLU A 218 13.77 -16.79 -7.59
N ALA A 219 14.09 -16.98 -8.86
CA ALA A 219 15.42 -16.66 -9.38
C ALA A 219 15.70 -15.15 -9.30
N SER A 220 14.70 -14.31 -9.58
CA SER A 220 14.86 -12.86 -9.59
C SER A 220 15.03 -12.28 -8.19
N ILE A 221 14.23 -12.73 -7.21
CA ILE A 221 14.36 -12.22 -5.82
C ILE A 221 15.66 -12.72 -5.18
N ASN A 222 16.09 -13.96 -5.44
CA ASN A 222 17.39 -14.46 -5.00
C ASN A 222 18.53 -13.62 -5.58
N ASN A 223 18.51 -13.31 -6.90
CA ASN A 223 19.51 -12.46 -7.53
C ASN A 223 19.60 -11.08 -6.88
N VAL A 224 18.45 -10.45 -6.56
CA VAL A 224 18.41 -9.16 -5.85
C VAL A 224 19.14 -9.27 -4.50
N ILE A 225 18.77 -10.26 -3.70
CA ILE A 225 19.32 -10.42 -2.35
C ILE A 225 20.80 -10.85 -2.38
N ASP A 226 21.17 -11.76 -3.27
CA ASP A 226 22.55 -12.21 -3.41
C ASP A 226 23.49 -11.05 -3.75
N LYS A 227 23.11 -10.20 -4.71
CA LYS A 227 23.88 -9.03 -5.10
C LYS A 227 23.96 -7.98 -3.99
N LEU A 228 22.88 -7.75 -3.24
CA LEU A 228 22.88 -6.82 -2.12
C LEU A 228 23.76 -7.29 -0.96
N THR A 229 23.79 -8.60 -0.70
CA THR A 229 24.57 -9.19 0.40
C THR A 229 26.01 -9.53 0.04
N ALA A 230 26.39 -9.45 -1.24
CA ALA A 230 27.71 -9.85 -1.74
C ALA A 230 28.88 -9.18 -1.01
N ASN A 231 28.71 -7.90 -0.61
CA ASN A 231 29.73 -7.13 0.11
C ASN A 231 29.48 -7.08 1.63
N GLY A 232 28.67 -8.01 2.17
CA GLY A 232 28.41 -8.12 3.60
C GLY A 232 27.34 -7.16 4.15
N ALA A 233 26.62 -6.44 3.29
CA ALA A 233 25.51 -5.60 3.74
C ALA A 233 24.46 -6.44 4.48
N LYS A 234 23.91 -5.87 5.55
CA LYS A 234 22.80 -6.42 6.31
C LYS A 234 21.49 -5.79 5.84
N GLY A 235 20.36 -6.42 6.13
CA GLY A 235 19.09 -5.84 5.69
C GLY A 235 17.86 -6.52 6.24
N VAL A 236 16.73 -6.01 5.80
CA VAL A 236 15.40 -6.52 6.15
C VAL A 236 14.58 -6.68 4.87
N ILE A 237 13.91 -7.81 4.75
CA ILE A 237 13.03 -8.09 3.62
C ILE A 237 11.59 -8.23 4.12
N ALA A 238 10.64 -7.62 3.42
CA ALA A 238 9.22 -7.72 3.70
C ALA A 238 8.54 -8.72 2.76
N ASN A 239 7.59 -9.49 3.29
CA ASN A 239 6.70 -10.30 2.49
C ASN A 239 5.58 -9.46 1.82
N ILE A 240 4.77 -10.11 0.99
CA ILE A 240 3.73 -9.50 0.14
C ILE A 240 2.39 -9.58 0.86
N PRO A 241 1.63 -8.47 0.99
CA PRO A 241 0.28 -8.51 1.54
C PRO A 241 -0.72 -9.19 0.58
N SER A 242 -1.73 -9.88 1.14
CA SER A 242 -2.88 -10.37 0.39
C SER A 242 -3.65 -9.22 -0.25
N ILE A 243 -4.08 -9.38 -1.50
CA ILE A 243 -4.94 -8.39 -2.17
C ILE A 243 -6.26 -8.21 -1.43
N LYS A 244 -6.77 -9.28 -0.80
CA LYS A 244 -7.99 -9.22 0.02
C LYS A 244 -7.86 -8.30 1.23
N SER A 245 -6.66 -7.85 1.59
CA SER A 245 -6.44 -6.90 2.68
C SER A 245 -6.50 -5.44 2.25
N MET A 246 -6.51 -5.15 0.94
CA MET A 246 -6.46 -3.80 0.41
C MET A 246 -7.85 -3.20 0.23
N ALA A 247 -8.00 -1.90 0.52
CA ALA A 247 -9.26 -1.17 0.38
C ALA A 247 -9.83 -1.26 -1.05
N TYR A 248 -8.97 -1.20 -2.07
CA TYR A 248 -9.35 -1.28 -3.48
C TYR A 248 -10.23 -2.49 -3.82
N PHE A 249 -9.96 -3.63 -3.22
CA PHE A 249 -10.66 -4.89 -3.50
C PHE A 249 -11.84 -5.16 -2.56
N ASN A 250 -12.03 -4.33 -1.51
CA ASN A 250 -13.05 -4.56 -0.48
C ASN A 250 -14.10 -3.44 -0.38
N THR A 251 -13.96 -2.37 -1.18
CA THR A 251 -14.84 -1.19 -1.06
C THR A 251 -16.22 -1.44 -1.65
N ILE A 252 -16.31 -2.19 -2.76
CA ILE A 252 -17.58 -2.49 -3.41
C ILE A 252 -17.94 -3.94 -3.10
N ALA A 253 -18.95 -4.14 -2.26
CA ALA A 253 -19.42 -5.47 -1.93
C ALA A 253 -20.05 -6.17 -3.15
N TYR A 254 -19.78 -7.47 -3.34
CA TYR A 254 -20.35 -8.27 -4.42
C TYR A 254 -21.88 -8.19 -4.50
N ASN A 255 -22.55 -7.96 -3.36
CA ASN A 255 -23.99 -7.90 -3.19
C ASN A 255 -24.53 -6.49 -2.92
N ALA A 256 -23.86 -5.47 -3.43
CA ALA A 256 -24.31 -4.07 -3.26
C ALA A 256 -25.48 -3.68 -4.19
N LEU A 257 -25.98 -4.60 -5.03
CA LEU A 257 -27.20 -4.37 -5.81
C LEU A 257 -28.43 -4.42 -4.91
N LYS A 258 -28.90 -3.23 -4.49
CA LYS A 258 -30.09 -3.11 -3.62
C LYS A 258 -31.35 -2.91 -4.45
N LEU A 259 -32.30 -3.82 -4.31
CA LEU A 259 -33.55 -3.86 -5.08
C LEU A 259 -34.79 -3.64 -4.21
N ASP A 260 -35.75 -2.89 -4.74
CA ASP A 260 -37.11 -2.81 -4.21
C ASP A 260 -37.98 -3.95 -4.75
N SER A 261 -39.22 -4.06 -4.27
CA SER A 261 -40.16 -5.14 -4.65
C SER A 261 -40.52 -5.11 -6.14
N VAL A 262 -40.71 -3.92 -6.72
CA VAL A 262 -41.12 -3.76 -8.14
C VAL A 262 -39.95 -4.15 -9.05
N THR A 263 -38.76 -3.63 -8.78
CA THR A 263 -37.58 -3.94 -9.54
C THR A 263 -37.22 -5.43 -9.45
N THR A 264 -37.33 -6.01 -8.25
CA THR A 264 -37.14 -7.46 -8.03
C THR A 264 -38.06 -8.31 -8.89
N ALA A 265 -39.36 -7.99 -8.90
CA ALA A 265 -40.34 -8.73 -9.70
C ALA A 265 -40.05 -8.62 -11.21
N ASN A 266 -39.69 -7.42 -11.71
CA ASN A 266 -39.35 -7.19 -13.10
C ASN A 266 -38.10 -7.94 -13.54
N LEU A 267 -37.05 -7.93 -12.70
CA LEU A 267 -35.81 -8.67 -12.97
C LEU A 267 -36.06 -10.19 -12.96
N ASN A 268 -36.81 -10.69 -12.02
CA ASN A 268 -37.15 -12.11 -11.97
C ASN A 268 -37.99 -12.56 -13.19
N LEU A 269 -38.91 -11.70 -13.67
CA LEU A 269 -39.62 -11.97 -14.91
C LEU A 269 -38.70 -12.01 -16.11
N TYR A 270 -37.81 -11.02 -16.24
CA TYR A 270 -36.84 -10.92 -17.34
C TYR A 270 -35.90 -12.12 -17.36
N TYR A 271 -35.22 -12.42 -16.24
CA TYR A 271 -34.28 -13.52 -16.16
C TYR A 271 -34.93 -14.90 -16.18
N GLY A 272 -36.17 -15.01 -15.68
CA GLY A 272 -37.00 -16.21 -15.80
C GLY A 272 -37.31 -16.54 -17.26
N ALA A 273 -37.61 -15.54 -18.07
CA ALA A 273 -37.85 -15.72 -19.53
C ALA A 273 -36.56 -16.20 -20.27
N LEU A 274 -35.39 -15.88 -19.73
CA LEU A 274 -34.08 -16.35 -20.23
C LEU A 274 -33.68 -17.73 -19.67
N SER A 275 -34.54 -18.34 -18.80
CA SER A 275 -34.19 -19.57 -18.06
C SER A 275 -32.89 -19.44 -17.24
N ALA A 276 -32.59 -18.26 -16.71
CA ALA A 276 -31.41 -18.03 -15.89
C ALA A 276 -31.50 -18.84 -14.58
N PRO A 277 -30.42 -19.50 -14.14
CA PRO A 277 -30.44 -20.38 -12.96
C PRO A 277 -30.29 -19.60 -11.63
N PHE A 278 -30.76 -18.37 -11.57
CA PHE A 278 -30.74 -17.51 -10.38
C PHE A 278 -31.97 -16.63 -10.30
N SER A 279 -32.22 -16.07 -9.13
CA SER A 279 -33.34 -15.12 -8.89
C SER A 279 -32.89 -14.04 -7.92
N PHE A 280 -33.65 -12.94 -7.90
CA PHE A 280 -33.42 -11.80 -7.02
C PHE A 280 -34.41 -11.79 -5.87
N THR A 281 -34.00 -11.20 -4.76
CA THR A 281 -34.83 -10.93 -3.58
C THR A 281 -34.87 -9.43 -3.31
N VAL A 282 -35.87 -8.98 -2.57
CA VAL A 282 -35.92 -7.61 -2.08
C VAL A 282 -34.73 -7.37 -1.13
N GLY A 283 -34.00 -6.30 -1.31
CA GLY A 283 -32.80 -6.00 -0.54
C GLY A 283 -31.52 -6.21 -1.35
N ASN A 284 -30.45 -6.64 -0.71
CA ASN A 284 -29.14 -6.79 -1.32
C ASN A 284 -29.02 -8.08 -2.14
N ASN A 285 -28.49 -7.96 -3.35
CA ASN A 285 -28.27 -9.07 -4.28
C ASN A 285 -26.87 -9.00 -4.87
N GLY A 286 -26.31 -10.15 -5.28
CA GLY A 286 -25.09 -10.19 -6.08
C GLY A 286 -25.32 -9.46 -7.42
N PHE A 287 -24.31 -8.69 -7.85
CA PHE A 287 -24.35 -8.10 -9.18
C PHE A 287 -24.37 -9.18 -10.27
N ILE A 288 -24.98 -8.86 -11.42
CA ILE A 288 -24.79 -9.67 -12.61
C ILE A 288 -23.44 -9.31 -13.23
N ILE A 289 -22.60 -10.31 -13.44
CA ILE A 289 -21.25 -10.20 -13.98
C ILE A 289 -21.12 -10.99 -15.27
N GLN A 290 -20.23 -10.56 -16.17
CA GLN A 290 -19.84 -11.35 -17.32
C GLN A 290 -19.12 -12.63 -16.89
N ASP A 291 -19.51 -13.76 -17.50
CA ASP A 291 -18.85 -15.03 -17.33
C ASP A 291 -19.04 -15.88 -18.58
N ALA A 292 -17.98 -15.95 -19.40
CA ALA A 292 -18.00 -16.67 -20.68
C ALA A 292 -18.14 -18.20 -20.51
N SER A 293 -17.93 -18.75 -19.32
CA SER A 293 -18.14 -20.17 -19.05
C SER A 293 -19.62 -20.55 -18.95
N GLN A 294 -20.50 -19.55 -18.73
CA GLN A 294 -21.94 -19.76 -18.59
C GLN A 294 -22.64 -19.73 -19.96
N PHE A 295 -23.65 -20.55 -20.10
CA PHE A 295 -24.45 -20.60 -21.37
C PHE A 295 -25.00 -19.25 -21.79
N LEU A 296 -25.45 -18.43 -20.80
CA LEU A 296 -25.95 -17.07 -21.07
C LEU A 296 -24.84 -16.01 -21.19
N GLY A 297 -23.57 -16.38 -20.96
CA GLY A 297 -22.45 -15.44 -20.94
C GLY A 297 -22.36 -14.56 -19.68
N PHE A 298 -23.21 -14.81 -18.69
CA PHE A 298 -23.25 -14.08 -17.43
C PHE A 298 -23.85 -14.92 -16.30
N ARG A 299 -23.60 -14.48 -15.06
CA ARG A 299 -24.20 -15.04 -13.84
C ARG A 299 -24.25 -14.01 -12.71
N GLN A 300 -24.85 -14.37 -11.62
CA GLN A 300 -24.81 -13.56 -10.41
C GLN A 300 -23.46 -13.75 -9.68
N ALA A 301 -22.87 -12.65 -9.19
CA ALA A 301 -21.64 -12.65 -8.41
C ALA A 301 -21.82 -13.40 -7.08
N GLN A 302 -20.79 -14.12 -6.65
CA GLN A 302 -20.75 -14.95 -5.46
C GLN A 302 -20.08 -14.21 -4.27
N PRO A 303 -20.27 -14.66 -3.01
CA PRO A 303 -19.80 -13.97 -1.81
C PRO A 303 -18.30 -13.73 -1.70
N ASP A 304 -17.49 -14.56 -2.33
CA ASP A 304 -16.03 -14.49 -2.31
C ASP A 304 -15.42 -13.76 -3.50
N GLU A 305 -16.26 -13.27 -4.42
CA GLU A 305 -15.83 -12.51 -5.60
C GLU A 305 -15.70 -11.03 -5.30
N LEU A 306 -14.81 -10.36 -6.05
CA LEU A 306 -14.44 -8.97 -5.81
C LEU A 306 -14.84 -8.08 -6.98
N ILE A 307 -15.55 -7.00 -6.66
CA ILE A 307 -15.82 -5.92 -7.62
C ILE A 307 -14.74 -4.85 -7.43
N LEU A 308 -14.01 -4.54 -8.50
CA LEU A 308 -12.88 -3.64 -8.44
C LEU A 308 -13.32 -2.18 -8.26
N LEU A 309 -12.55 -1.41 -7.48
CA LEU A 309 -12.87 -0.01 -7.17
C LEU A 309 -12.94 0.89 -8.41
N ASN A 310 -12.27 0.52 -9.50
CA ASN A 310 -12.27 1.28 -10.76
C ASN A 310 -13.51 1.03 -11.64
N VAL A 311 -14.48 0.20 -11.21
CA VAL A 311 -15.74 0.06 -11.94
C VAL A 311 -16.45 1.41 -12.04
N PRO A 312 -16.95 1.81 -13.22
CA PRO A 312 -17.65 3.09 -13.34
C PRO A 312 -18.96 3.08 -12.55
N LEU A 313 -18.97 3.73 -11.38
CA LEU A 313 -20.14 3.72 -10.46
C LEU A 313 -21.40 4.30 -11.12
N ASP A 314 -21.27 5.28 -12.03
CA ASP A 314 -22.40 5.82 -12.78
C ASP A 314 -22.99 4.80 -13.75
N SER A 315 -22.19 3.86 -14.26
CA SER A 315 -22.68 2.75 -15.06
C SER A 315 -23.56 1.80 -14.27
N ILE A 316 -23.19 1.56 -12.99
CA ILE A 316 -24.01 0.77 -12.07
C ILE A 316 -25.30 1.56 -11.73
N LYS A 317 -25.16 2.84 -11.35
CA LYS A 317 -26.25 3.65 -10.82
C LYS A 317 -27.28 4.03 -11.89
N CYS A 318 -26.85 4.45 -13.08
CA CYS A 318 -27.70 5.02 -14.11
C CYS A 318 -27.89 4.12 -15.35
N TYR A 319 -26.90 3.28 -15.67
CA TYR A 319 -26.92 2.51 -16.92
C TYR A 319 -27.16 1.01 -16.71
N LYS A 320 -27.69 0.63 -15.51
CA LYS A 320 -28.14 -0.74 -15.20
C LYS A 320 -27.04 -1.80 -15.23
N TRP A 321 -25.77 -1.41 -15.10
CA TRP A 321 -24.70 -2.39 -14.92
C TRP A 321 -24.90 -3.16 -13.60
N GLY A 322 -24.64 -4.45 -13.64
CA GLY A 322 -24.82 -5.35 -12.51
C GLY A 322 -26.27 -5.75 -12.23
N SER A 323 -27.24 -5.24 -13.04
CA SER A 323 -28.65 -5.66 -12.96
C SER A 323 -29.17 -6.19 -14.29
N LEU A 324 -29.30 -5.39 -15.33
CA LEU A 324 -29.70 -5.79 -16.68
C LEU A 324 -28.51 -5.97 -17.63
N ILE A 325 -27.44 -5.20 -17.43
CA ILE A 325 -26.21 -5.29 -18.19
C ILE A 325 -25.13 -5.87 -17.26
N PRO A 326 -24.54 -7.02 -17.60
CA PRO A 326 -23.50 -7.62 -16.80
C PRO A 326 -22.29 -6.67 -16.62
N ILE A 327 -21.74 -6.60 -15.42
CA ILE A 327 -20.44 -5.90 -15.19
C ILE A 327 -19.37 -6.64 -16.00
N PRO A 328 -18.61 -5.92 -16.84
CA PRO A 328 -17.54 -6.54 -17.62
C PRO A 328 -16.49 -7.20 -16.73
N ASN A 329 -15.96 -8.35 -17.15
CA ASN A 329 -14.98 -9.16 -16.40
C ASN A 329 -13.76 -8.37 -15.95
N LYS A 330 -13.27 -7.42 -16.73
CA LYS A 330 -12.12 -6.53 -16.35
C LYS A 330 -12.34 -5.70 -15.08
N TYR A 331 -13.53 -5.68 -14.53
CA TYR A 331 -13.88 -5.01 -13.26
C TYR A 331 -14.25 -6.00 -12.14
N VAL A 332 -14.03 -7.29 -12.37
CA VAL A 332 -14.39 -8.35 -11.44
C VAL A 332 -13.20 -9.29 -11.28
N LEU A 333 -13.01 -9.83 -10.09
CA LEU A 333 -12.19 -11.02 -9.88
C LEU A 333 -13.10 -12.14 -9.40
N THR A 334 -13.09 -13.23 -10.13
CA THR A 334 -13.79 -14.47 -9.78
C THR A 334 -13.05 -15.22 -8.67
N SER A 335 -13.71 -16.17 -8.01
CA SER A 335 -13.10 -17.00 -6.97
C SER A 335 -11.85 -17.72 -7.45
N ASP A 336 -11.86 -18.26 -8.68
CA ASP A 336 -10.70 -18.96 -9.24
C ASP A 336 -9.51 -18.03 -9.48
N GLU A 337 -9.75 -16.82 -9.99
CA GLU A 337 -8.71 -15.82 -10.20
C GLU A 337 -8.12 -15.32 -8.88
N ILE A 338 -8.97 -15.14 -7.87
CA ILE A 338 -8.54 -14.78 -6.52
C ILE A 338 -7.67 -15.89 -5.92
N ASN A 339 -8.06 -17.14 -6.08
CA ASN A 339 -7.28 -18.27 -5.58
C ASN A 339 -5.91 -18.34 -6.26
N LEU A 340 -5.84 -18.15 -7.59
CA LEU A 340 -4.55 -18.07 -8.30
C LEU A 340 -3.63 -16.97 -7.76
N ILE A 341 -4.19 -15.79 -7.45
CA ILE A 341 -3.43 -14.67 -6.88
C ILE A 341 -2.94 -15.01 -5.46
N GLU A 342 -3.82 -15.49 -4.60
CA GLU A 342 -3.48 -15.79 -3.20
C GLU A 342 -2.50 -16.98 -3.09
N ASP A 343 -2.61 -17.98 -3.95
CA ASP A 343 -1.66 -19.09 -4.05
C ASP A 343 -0.26 -18.58 -4.48
N ALA A 344 -0.20 -17.68 -5.46
CA ALA A 344 1.06 -17.06 -5.87
C ALA A 344 1.67 -16.26 -4.72
N ILE A 345 0.88 -15.41 -4.03
CA ILE A 345 1.33 -14.65 -2.86
C ILE A 345 1.86 -15.58 -1.76
N SER A 346 1.17 -16.68 -1.46
CA SER A 346 1.58 -17.66 -0.45
C SER A 346 2.93 -18.28 -0.79
N ASN A 347 3.13 -18.69 -2.05
CA ASN A 347 4.38 -19.26 -2.53
C ASN A 347 5.53 -18.23 -2.49
N TYR A 348 5.29 -17.00 -2.99
CA TYR A 348 6.29 -15.93 -2.93
C TYR A 348 6.69 -15.59 -1.50
N ASN A 349 5.73 -15.51 -0.59
CA ASN A 349 5.98 -15.25 0.82
C ASN A 349 6.80 -16.34 1.50
N SER A 350 6.59 -17.60 1.11
CA SER A 350 7.41 -18.73 1.57
C SER A 350 8.86 -18.61 1.08
N ILE A 351 9.07 -18.24 -0.19
CA ILE A 351 10.39 -18.01 -0.78
C ILE A 351 11.08 -16.86 -0.06
N ILE A 352 10.41 -15.71 0.11
CA ILE A 352 10.95 -14.53 0.80
C ILE A 352 11.38 -14.87 2.23
N LYS A 353 10.54 -15.60 2.97
CA LYS A 353 10.85 -16.02 4.34
C LYS A 353 12.07 -16.95 4.40
N ASN A 354 12.16 -17.89 3.47
CA ASN A 354 13.30 -18.81 3.38
C ASN A 354 14.61 -18.05 3.07
N ILE A 355 14.56 -17.07 2.18
CA ILE A 355 15.71 -16.19 1.86
C ILE A 355 16.12 -15.40 3.10
N ALA A 356 15.18 -14.76 3.81
CA ALA A 356 15.48 -14.01 5.02
C ALA A 356 16.20 -14.90 6.05
N ASN A 357 15.68 -16.09 6.30
CA ASN A 357 16.25 -17.04 7.25
C ASN A 357 17.65 -17.52 6.82
N SER A 358 17.83 -17.91 5.56
CA SER A 358 19.10 -18.46 5.05
C SER A 358 20.23 -17.42 5.01
N LYS A 359 19.90 -16.15 4.80
CA LYS A 359 20.84 -15.02 4.74
C LYS A 359 21.02 -14.29 6.09
N GLY A 360 20.28 -14.68 7.13
CA GLY A 360 20.29 -14.00 8.44
C GLY A 360 19.81 -12.56 8.35
N LEU A 361 18.83 -12.29 7.50
CA LEU A 361 18.20 -10.98 7.34
C LEU A 361 17.00 -10.83 8.26
N GLY A 362 16.66 -9.59 8.61
CA GLY A 362 15.40 -9.30 9.27
C GLY A 362 14.22 -9.60 8.35
N PHE A 363 13.11 -10.03 8.94
CA PHE A 363 11.89 -10.35 8.21
C PHE A 363 10.72 -9.51 8.72
N VAL A 364 10.04 -8.80 7.80
CA VAL A 364 8.79 -8.08 8.07
C VAL A 364 7.62 -8.88 7.52
N ASP A 365 6.70 -9.24 8.40
CA ASP A 365 5.43 -9.84 7.98
C ASP A 365 4.41 -8.73 7.62
N ALA A 366 4.60 -8.14 6.44
CA ALA A 366 3.69 -7.14 5.91
C ALA A 366 2.29 -7.74 5.67
N ASN A 367 2.20 -9.03 5.30
CA ASN A 367 0.92 -9.71 5.14
C ASN A 367 0.10 -9.68 6.44
N ALA A 368 0.74 -9.96 7.57
CA ALA A 368 0.08 -9.91 8.89
C ALA A 368 -0.33 -8.47 9.26
N LEU A 369 0.50 -7.46 8.98
CA LEU A 369 0.15 -6.05 9.22
C LEU A 369 -1.10 -5.65 8.42
N PHE A 370 -1.12 -5.92 7.11
CA PHE A 370 -2.23 -5.55 6.25
C PHE A 370 -3.51 -6.33 6.60
N SER A 371 -3.40 -7.57 7.06
CA SER A 371 -4.52 -8.35 7.59
C SER A 371 -5.09 -7.71 8.87
N LYS A 372 -4.24 -7.24 9.79
CA LYS A 372 -4.70 -6.47 10.97
C LYS A 372 -5.40 -5.16 10.56
N ILE A 373 -4.86 -4.45 9.58
CA ILE A 373 -5.49 -3.24 9.03
C ILE A 373 -6.87 -3.59 8.45
N LYS A 374 -7.01 -4.69 7.72
CA LYS A 374 -8.30 -5.12 7.17
C LYS A 374 -9.34 -5.34 8.26
N THR A 375 -9.00 -6.08 9.30
CA THR A 375 -9.91 -6.37 10.42
C THR A 375 -10.15 -5.18 11.33
N GLY A 376 -9.26 -4.19 11.28
CA GLY A 376 -9.24 -3.02 12.15
C GLY A 376 -8.56 -3.29 13.48
N TYR A 377 -7.76 -2.34 13.94
CA TYR A 377 -7.15 -2.38 15.27
C TYR A 377 -6.93 -0.98 15.84
N MET A 378 -6.81 -0.94 17.15
CA MET A 378 -6.49 0.31 17.86
C MET A 378 -4.96 0.47 17.95
N TYR A 379 -4.44 1.59 17.43
CA TYR A 379 -3.05 1.98 17.59
C TYR A 379 -2.98 3.29 18.38
N ASN A 380 -2.44 3.24 19.61
CA ASN A 380 -2.33 4.40 20.51
C ASN A 380 -3.64 5.22 20.62
N GLY A 381 -4.78 4.53 20.79
CA GLY A 381 -6.09 5.14 20.93
C GLY A 381 -6.77 5.58 19.60
N VAL A 382 -6.13 5.38 18.45
CA VAL A 382 -6.70 5.67 17.14
C VAL A 382 -7.10 4.37 16.44
N SER A 383 -8.35 4.28 15.97
CA SER A 383 -8.80 3.17 15.14
C SER A 383 -8.20 3.28 13.74
N VAL A 384 -7.56 2.21 13.27
CA VAL A 384 -6.98 2.11 11.93
C VAL A 384 -7.56 0.86 11.25
N ASN A 385 -8.09 1.03 10.04
CA ASN A 385 -8.69 -0.07 9.29
C ASN A 385 -8.61 0.17 7.77
N ALA A 386 -9.11 -0.78 6.99
CA ALA A 386 -9.11 -0.73 5.52
C ALA A 386 -10.37 -0.10 4.91
N ALA A 387 -11.23 0.56 5.70
CA ALA A 387 -12.36 1.27 5.11
C ALA A 387 -11.85 2.38 4.18
N PHE A 388 -12.29 2.35 2.93
CA PHE A 388 -11.85 3.32 1.93
C PHE A 388 -12.20 4.75 2.38
N VAL A 389 -11.28 5.69 2.21
CA VAL A 389 -11.35 7.10 2.66
C VAL A 389 -11.28 7.25 4.19
N SER A 390 -12.09 6.52 4.95
CA SER A 390 -12.28 6.77 6.40
C SER A 390 -11.41 5.91 7.32
N GLY A 391 -10.84 4.80 6.82
CA GLY A 391 -10.09 3.83 7.64
C GLY A 391 -8.71 4.28 8.11
N GLY A 392 -8.17 5.32 7.51
CA GLY A 392 -6.93 5.99 7.92
C GLY A 392 -5.64 5.30 7.50
N ALA A 393 -5.68 4.09 6.93
CA ALA A 393 -4.50 3.37 6.47
C ALA A 393 -4.22 3.56 4.98
N TYR A 394 -5.25 3.46 4.15
CA TYR A 394 -5.11 3.53 2.69
C TYR A 394 -5.38 4.92 2.14
N SER A 395 -4.62 5.29 1.12
CA SER A 395 -4.78 6.52 0.38
C SER A 395 -5.98 6.44 -0.60
N LEU A 396 -6.25 7.53 -1.32
CA LEU A 396 -7.41 7.63 -2.22
C LEU A 396 -7.33 6.75 -3.48
N ASP A 397 -6.27 5.97 -3.64
CA ASP A 397 -6.19 4.91 -4.66
C ASP A 397 -6.63 3.53 -4.11
N GLY A 398 -6.78 3.40 -2.79
CA GLY A 398 -7.18 2.16 -2.12
C GLY A 398 -6.11 1.07 -2.09
N LEU A 399 -4.92 1.33 -2.63
CA LEU A 399 -3.81 0.38 -2.77
C LEU A 399 -2.61 0.79 -1.94
N ASN A 400 -2.18 2.05 -2.09
CA ASN A 400 -1.04 2.60 -1.38
C ASN A 400 -1.47 3.20 -0.03
N LEU A 401 -0.49 3.43 0.81
CA LEU A 401 -0.72 3.86 2.18
C LEU A 401 -0.82 5.39 2.29
N THR A 402 -1.57 5.85 3.29
CA THR A 402 -1.50 7.23 3.79
C THR A 402 -0.19 7.45 4.55
N PRO A 403 0.17 8.69 4.93
CA PRO A 403 1.28 8.94 5.85
C PRO A 403 1.19 8.10 7.14
N ARG A 404 0.00 7.93 7.72
CA ARG A 404 -0.21 7.07 8.90
C ARG A 404 0.03 5.60 8.60
N GLY A 405 -0.47 5.10 7.48
CA GLY A 405 -0.23 3.72 7.05
C GLY A 405 1.25 3.43 6.81
N ASN A 406 1.96 4.38 6.19
CA ASN A 406 3.41 4.29 5.99
C ASN A 406 4.20 4.30 7.31
N ALA A 407 3.79 5.10 8.30
CA ALA A 407 4.41 5.10 9.63
C ALA A 407 4.21 3.77 10.35
N LEU A 408 3.04 3.13 10.22
CA LEU A 408 2.79 1.79 10.75
C LEU A 408 3.68 0.73 10.07
N LEU A 409 3.82 0.80 8.75
CA LEU A 409 4.70 -0.10 7.99
C LEU A 409 6.17 0.10 8.38
N ALA A 410 6.63 1.36 8.50
CA ALA A 410 7.98 1.67 8.98
C ALA A 410 8.26 1.09 10.36
N ASN A 411 7.27 1.09 11.27
CA ASN A 411 7.41 0.48 12.59
C ASN A 411 7.60 -1.03 12.53
N GLU A 412 6.98 -1.74 11.59
CA GLU A 412 7.25 -3.18 11.41
C GLU A 412 8.69 -3.43 10.93
N PHE A 413 9.25 -2.55 10.06
CA PHE A 413 10.67 -2.60 9.71
C PHE A 413 11.56 -2.33 10.93
N ILE A 414 11.25 -1.31 11.75
CA ILE A 414 11.99 -1.01 12.97
C ILE A 414 11.99 -2.21 13.93
N LYS A 415 10.83 -2.84 14.15
CA LYS A 415 10.73 -4.04 15.00
C LYS A 415 11.58 -5.19 14.48
N ALA A 416 11.55 -5.41 13.15
CA ALA A 416 12.37 -6.44 12.53
C ALA A 416 13.88 -6.15 12.68
N ILE A 417 14.30 -4.89 12.52
CA ILE A 417 15.69 -4.47 12.73
C ILE A 417 16.07 -4.70 14.20
N ASN A 418 15.26 -4.20 15.13
CA ASN A 418 15.54 -4.31 16.57
C ASN A 418 15.66 -5.77 17.02
N SER A 419 14.77 -6.65 16.56
CA SER A 419 14.80 -8.06 16.94
C SER A 419 15.96 -8.84 16.31
N THR A 420 16.31 -8.52 15.05
CA THR A 420 17.36 -9.26 14.32
C THR A 420 18.75 -8.84 14.70
N TYR A 421 18.96 -7.55 14.95
CA TYR A 421 20.28 -6.96 15.14
C TYR A 421 20.55 -6.47 16.55
N ASN A 422 19.67 -6.78 17.52
CA ASN A 422 19.74 -6.34 18.93
C ASN A 422 19.86 -4.81 19.03
N SER A 423 19.16 -4.09 18.18
CA SER A 423 19.10 -2.63 18.19
C SER A 423 17.95 -2.11 19.07
N SER A 424 17.96 -0.82 19.37
CA SER A 424 16.90 -0.12 20.12
C SER A 424 16.45 1.15 19.42
N ILE A 425 16.19 1.03 18.11
CA ILE A 425 15.68 2.13 17.28
C ILE A 425 14.27 2.46 17.74
N PRO A 426 13.95 3.74 18.04
CA PRO A 426 12.60 4.13 18.49
C PRO A 426 11.54 3.94 17.40
N GLU A 427 10.35 3.46 17.81
CA GLU A 427 9.21 3.42 16.89
C GLU A 427 8.67 4.82 16.62
N ILE A 428 8.10 4.99 15.44
CA ILE A 428 7.43 6.21 14.99
C ILE A 428 6.07 6.31 15.68
N ILE A 429 5.72 7.48 16.18
CA ILE A 429 4.39 7.74 16.70
C ILE A 429 3.43 7.94 15.52
N ALA A 430 2.88 6.84 14.98
CA ALA A 430 2.07 6.85 13.77
C ALA A 430 0.79 7.73 13.87
N THR A 431 0.32 8.02 15.09
CA THR A 431 -0.82 8.92 15.30
C THR A 431 -0.52 10.39 15.01
N LYS A 432 0.75 10.77 14.90
CA LYS A 432 1.14 12.13 14.45
C LYS A 432 1.01 12.31 12.94
N TYR A 433 0.82 11.23 12.18
CA TYR A 433 0.69 11.24 10.74
C TYR A 433 -0.79 11.20 10.34
N SER A 434 -1.13 11.91 9.27
CA SER A 434 -2.50 11.97 8.79
C SER A 434 -2.91 10.67 8.08
N GLY A 435 -4.21 10.33 8.18
CA GLY A 435 -4.89 9.51 7.21
C GLY A 435 -5.25 10.31 5.96
N VAL A 436 -6.39 10.00 5.32
CA VAL A 436 -6.96 10.86 4.28
C VAL A 436 -7.34 12.21 4.90
N ILE A 437 -6.98 13.31 4.22
CA ILE A 437 -7.32 14.66 4.66
C ILE A 437 -8.71 15.01 4.13
N PHE A 438 -9.59 15.41 5.02
CA PHE A 438 -10.93 15.87 4.69
C PHE A 438 -10.88 17.39 4.45
N PRO A 439 -11.66 17.93 3.46
CA PRO A 439 -11.75 19.35 3.18
C PRO A 439 -12.33 20.16 4.32
#